data_ecddc77b03a0ad606cb2713cbe0b4c47
#
_entry.id   ecddc77b03a0ad606cb2713cbe0b4c47
#
_cell.length_a   1.000
_cell.length_b   1.000
_cell.length_c   1.000
_cell.angle_alpha   90.00
_cell.angle_beta   90.00
_cell.angle_gamma   90.00
#
_symmetry.space_group_name_H-M   'P 1'
#
loop_
_entity.id
_entity.type
_entity.pdbx_description
1 polymer ?
#
loop_
_entity_poly.entity_id
_entity_poly.type
_entity_poly.pdbx_seq_one_letter_code
_entity_poly.pdbx_strand_id
1 'polypeptide(L)'
;MTTSNLIAVNNQDMTTAAFMVAKTNGNINPILLGAKMAMVAELKKRFANGEIVEFDFIKKSTGEIRHAIGCLYKNLVEPKIKGTGVPNSIYGNQTYFCLSKNQFRCFSYETLVRVY
;
A
#
# COMPACT_ATOMS: atom_id res chain seq x y z
N MET A 1 23.28 -16.31 12.03
CA MET A 1 22.11 -15.83 11.89
C MET A 1 22.09 -14.76 11.05
N THR A 2 21.24 -14.67 10.36
CA THR A 2 21.18 -13.61 9.68
C THR A 2 20.12 -12.83 10.08
N THR A 3 20.40 -12.09 10.94
CA THR A 3 19.49 -11.19 11.42
C THR A 3 19.23 -10.11 10.50
N SER A 4 19.95 -10.04 9.45
CA SER A 4 19.76 -8.97 8.52
C SER A 4 18.37 -8.90 7.97
N ASN A 5 17.70 -10.03 7.85
CA ASN A 5 16.35 -10.03 7.37
C ASN A 5 15.38 -9.46 8.35
N LEU A 6 15.75 -9.43 9.61
CA LEU A 6 14.85 -9.00 10.64
C LEU A 6 14.87 -7.53 10.86
N ILE A 7 15.83 -6.87 10.23
CA ILE A 7 16.03 -5.49 10.54
C ILE A 7 15.43 -4.55 9.55
N ALA A 8 14.79 -5.10 8.57
CA ALA A 8 14.24 -4.29 7.50
C ALA A 8 13.07 -3.44 7.91
N VAL A 9 12.49 -3.67 9.06
CA VAL A 9 11.34 -2.90 9.53
C VAL A 9 11.82 -1.56 10.07
N ASN A 10 11.38 -0.49 9.45
CA ASN A 10 11.72 0.86 9.90
C ASN A 10 10.52 1.47 10.63
N ASN A 11 10.68 2.68 11.12
CA ASN A 11 9.62 3.33 11.88
C ASN A 11 8.34 3.54 11.06
N GLN A 12 8.48 3.80 9.78
CA GLN A 12 7.33 3.99 8.91
C GLN A 12 6.55 2.68 8.75
N ASP A 13 7.26 1.56 8.61
CA ASP A 13 6.62 0.26 8.50
C ASP A 13 5.92 -0.14 9.80
N MET A 14 6.53 0.16 10.94
CA MET A 14 5.90 -0.08 12.23
C MET A 14 4.63 0.74 12.40
N THR A 15 4.66 1.98 11.97
CA THR A 15 3.47 2.85 12.02
C THR A 15 2.38 2.30 11.11
N THR A 16 2.74 1.86 9.91
CA THR A 16 1.80 1.24 8.98
C THR A 16 1.16 0.01 9.59
N ALA A 17 1.95 -0.86 10.21
CA ALA A 17 1.44 -2.06 10.88
C ALA A 17 0.47 -1.69 12.00
N ALA A 18 0.79 -0.69 12.80
CA ALA A 18 -0.08 -0.23 13.88
C ALA A 18 -1.43 0.26 13.34
N PHE A 19 -1.42 1.00 12.24
CA PHE A 19 -2.67 1.43 11.62
C PHE A 19 -3.48 0.26 11.06
N MET A 20 -2.82 -0.75 10.49
CA MET A 20 -3.52 -1.95 10.01
C MET A 20 -4.20 -2.69 11.16
N VAL A 21 -3.53 -2.83 12.28
CA VAL A 21 -4.12 -3.45 13.47
C VAL A 21 -5.30 -2.63 13.97
N ALA A 22 -5.14 -1.32 14.04
CA ALA A 22 -6.22 -0.44 14.51
C ALA A 22 -7.43 -0.50 13.58
N LYS A 23 -7.21 -0.48 12.26
CA LYS A 23 -8.30 -0.50 11.28
C LYS A 23 -9.07 -1.83 11.26
N THR A 24 -8.45 -2.89 11.74
CA THR A 24 -9.11 -4.20 11.83
C THR A 24 -9.65 -4.49 13.22
N ASN A 25 -9.57 -3.50 14.13
CA ASN A 25 -9.98 -3.65 15.53
C ASN A 25 -9.28 -4.84 16.21
N GLY A 26 -8.02 -5.07 15.85
CA GLY A 26 -7.27 -6.18 16.38
C GLY A 26 -7.62 -7.55 15.81
N ASN A 27 -8.48 -7.61 14.81
CA ASN A 27 -8.92 -8.89 14.23
C ASN A 27 -7.98 -9.45 13.17
N ILE A 28 -6.76 -8.98 13.10
CA ILE A 28 -5.77 -9.50 12.19
C ILE A 28 -4.74 -10.28 13.00
N ASN A 29 -4.54 -11.57 12.68
CA ASN A 29 -3.55 -12.35 13.41
C ASN A 29 -2.13 -12.00 12.92
N PRO A 30 -1.08 -12.33 13.72
CA PRO A 30 0.28 -11.95 13.37
C PRO A 30 0.78 -12.54 12.05
N ILE A 31 0.33 -13.74 11.69
CA ILE A 31 0.74 -14.37 10.44
C ILE A 31 0.17 -13.61 9.25
N LEU A 32 -1.11 -13.28 9.31
CA LEU A 32 -1.76 -12.51 8.25
C LEU A 32 -1.18 -11.10 8.16
N LEU A 33 -0.93 -10.48 9.30
CA LEU A 33 -0.32 -9.16 9.33
C LEU A 33 1.05 -9.18 8.64
N GLY A 34 1.87 -10.16 8.96
CA GLY A 34 3.18 -10.32 8.33
C GLY A 34 3.09 -10.53 6.83
N ALA A 35 2.15 -11.36 6.39
CA ALA A 35 1.92 -11.59 4.97
C ALA A 35 1.49 -10.31 4.24
N LYS A 36 0.59 -9.56 4.84
CA LYS A 36 0.15 -8.28 4.26
C LYS A 36 1.25 -7.25 4.25
N MET A 37 2.06 -7.19 5.29
CA MET A 37 3.21 -6.29 5.32
C MET A 37 4.21 -6.60 4.22
N ALA A 38 4.42 -7.87 3.93
CA ALA A 38 5.30 -8.28 2.84
C ALA A 38 4.77 -7.83 1.48
N MET A 39 3.46 -7.98 1.24
CA MET A 39 2.82 -7.50 0.01
C MET A 39 2.93 -5.98 -0.11
N VAL A 40 2.69 -5.27 0.98
CA VAL A 40 2.79 -3.81 1.00
C VAL A 40 4.21 -3.35 0.70
N ALA A 41 5.21 -4.01 1.28
CA ALA A 41 6.61 -3.69 1.03
C ALA A 41 6.96 -3.88 -0.45
N GLU A 42 6.49 -4.96 -1.05
CA GLU A 42 6.72 -5.22 -2.47
C GLU A 42 6.06 -4.16 -3.34
N LEU A 43 4.81 -3.80 -3.04
CA LEU A 43 4.09 -2.78 -3.78
C LEU A 43 4.80 -1.43 -3.68
N LYS A 44 5.20 -1.02 -2.50
CA LYS A 44 5.92 0.23 -2.29
C LYS A 44 7.24 0.27 -3.04
N LYS A 45 7.97 -0.83 -3.02
CA LYS A 45 9.25 -0.94 -3.71
C LYS A 45 9.07 -0.76 -5.21
N ARG A 46 8.08 -1.43 -5.77
CA ARG A 46 7.82 -1.37 -7.21
C ARG A 46 7.33 0.02 -7.61
N PHE A 47 6.47 0.64 -6.83
CA PHE A 47 6.06 2.02 -7.08
C PHE A 47 7.24 2.98 -6.99
N ALA A 48 8.12 2.78 -6.02
CA ALA A 48 9.31 3.63 -5.87
C ALA A 48 10.26 3.50 -7.07
N ASN A 49 10.25 2.34 -7.73
CA ASN A 49 11.04 2.11 -8.93
C ASN A 49 10.36 2.62 -10.21
N GLY A 50 9.21 3.26 -10.08
CA GLY A 50 8.49 3.80 -11.23
C GLY A 50 7.73 2.75 -12.03
N GLU A 51 7.49 1.58 -11.46
CA GLU A 51 6.82 0.50 -12.18
C GLU A 51 5.31 0.70 -12.22
N ILE A 52 4.71 0.16 -13.26
CA ILE A 52 3.26 0.00 -13.33
C ILE A 52 2.95 -1.34 -12.66
N VAL A 53 2.07 -1.31 -11.67
CA VAL A 53 1.79 -2.48 -10.85
C VAL A 53 0.31 -2.82 -10.92
N GLU A 54 0.01 -4.11 -11.09
CA GLU A 54 -1.35 -4.61 -10.97
C GLU A 54 -1.53 -5.21 -9.59
N PHE A 55 -2.66 -4.94 -8.98
CA PHE A 55 -2.96 -5.45 -7.64
C PHE A 55 -4.46 -5.50 -7.40
N ASP A 56 -4.86 -6.33 -6.44
CA ASP A 56 -6.25 -6.45 -6.02
C ASP A 56 -6.40 -6.00 -4.59
N PHE A 57 -7.50 -5.31 -4.31
CA PHE A 57 -7.86 -4.92 -2.95
C PHE A 57 -9.37 -5.01 -2.76
N ILE A 58 -9.79 -5.04 -1.51
CA ILE A 58 -11.22 -5.12 -1.18
C ILE A 58 -11.76 -3.70 -0.97
N LYS A 59 -12.82 -3.36 -1.70
CA LYS A 59 -13.50 -2.09 -1.52
C LYS A 59 -14.32 -2.16 -0.24
N LYS A 60 -13.98 -1.34 0.74
CA LYS A 60 -14.60 -1.42 2.07
C LYS A 60 -16.11 -1.21 2.06
N SER A 61 -16.60 -0.32 1.19
CA SER A 61 -18.02 0.00 1.16
C SER A 61 -18.88 -1.13 0.65
N THR A 62 -18.36 -2.04 -0.18
CA THR A 62 -19.13 -3.11 -0.79
C THR A 62 -18.61 -4.50 -0.49
N GLY A 63 -17.37 -4.63 -0.04
CA GLY A 63 -16.72 -5.93 0.14
C GLY A 63 -16.26 -6.58 -1.15
N GLU A 64 -16.41 -5.90 -2.28
CA GLU A 64 -16.00 -6.45 -3.57
C GLU A 64 -14.50 -6.36 -3.77
N ILE A 65 -13.94 -7.35 -4.45
CA ILE A 65 -12.54 -7.32 -4.87
C ILE A 65 -12.44 -6.41 -6.08
N ARG A 66 -11.54 -5.43 -6.00
CA ARG A 66 -11.26 -4.51 -7.09
C ARG A 66 -9.87 -4.79 -7.64
N HIS A 67 -9.78 -4.85 -8.96
CA HIS A 67 -8.52 -4.99 -9.67
C HIS A 67 -8.06 -3.61 -10.12
N ALA A 68 -6.84 -3.26 -9.80
CA ALA A 68 -6.28 -1.96 -10.15
C ALA A 68 -4.97 -2.10 -10.89
N ILE A 69 -4.71 -1.13 -11.77
CA ILE A 69 -3.42 -0.99 -12.45
C ILE A 69 -2.98 0.44 -12.21
N GLY A 70 -1.87 0.60 -11.53
CA GLY A 70 -1.45 1.92 -11.13
C GLY A 70 0.05 2.11 -11.11
N CYS A 71 0.45 3.35 -10.93
CA CYS A 71 1.85 3.73 -10.84
C CYS A 71 2.02 4.99 -10.01
N LEU A 72 3.27 5.26 -9.66
CA LEU A 72 3.69 6.53 -9.08
C LEU A 72 4.92 7.04 -9.82
N TYR A 73 5.01 6.73 -11.11
CA TYR A 73 6.13 7.21 -11.90
C TYR A 73 6.13 8.73 -11.91
N LYS A 74 7.22 9.31 -11.48
CA LYS A 74 7.34 10.73 -11.24
C LYS A 74 6.97 11.58 -12.45
N ASN A 75 7.43 11.18 -13.62
CA ASN A 75 7.20 11.93 -14.84
C ASN A 75 5.73 11.92 -15.28
N LEU A 76 4.96 10.92 -14.84
CA LEU A 76 3.55 10.83 -15.21
C LEU A 76 2.64 11.47 -14.17
N VAL A 77 3.01 11.37 -12.89
CA VAL A 77 2.07 11.74 -11.83
C VAL A 77 2.43 13.03 -11.10
N GLU A 78 3.69 13.41 -11.07
CA GLU A 78 4.10 14.60 -10.33
C GLU A 78 3.34 15.86 -10.72
N PRO A 79 3.09 16.13 -12.01
CA PRO A 79 2.33 17.31 -12.38
C PRO A 79 0.88 17.31 -11.90
N LYS A 80 0.38 16.15 -11.48
CA LYS A 80 -0.99 16.01 -11.01
C LYS A 80 -1.10 16.07 -9.49
N ILE A 81 0.02 16.02 -8.79
CA ILE A 81 0.04 16.10 -7.35
C ILE A 81 -0.05 17.56 -6.94
N LYS A 82 -1.02 17.87 -6.08
CA LYS A 82 -1.21 19.22 -5.56
C LYS A 82 -1.04 19.16 -4.05
N GLY A 83 -0.31 20.14 -3.53
CA GLY A 83 -0.12 20.27 -2.10
C GLY A 83 1.04 19.45 -1.57
N THR A 84 1.35 19.69 -0.30
CA THR A 84 2.47 19.04 0.34
C THR A 84 1.95 18.50 1.64
N GLY A 85 1.41 17.40 1.68
CA GLY A 85 0.94 16.82 2.92
C GLY A 85 1.84 15.68 3.37
N VAL A 86 1.54 15.13 4.52
CA VAL A 86 2.15 13.91 4.99
C VAL A 86 1.70 12.79 4.07
N PRO A 87 2.60 11.93 3.60
CA PRO A 87 2.21 10.82 2.73
C PRO A 87 1.16 9.93 3.37
N ASN A 88 0.15 9.56 2.61
CA ASN A 88 -0.91 8.67 3.10
C ASN A 88 -0.40 7.33 3.58
N SER A 89 0.76 6.90 3.08
CA SER A 89 1.35 5.63 3.50
C SER A 89 1.64 5.58 4.98
N ILE A 90 1.91 6.70 5.61
CA ILE A 90 2.16 6.77 7.05
C ILE A 90 0.91 6.36 7.83
N TYR A 91 -0.27 6.68 7.28
CA TYR A 91 -1.54 6.38 7.93
C TYR A 91 -2.14 5.04 7.47
N GLY A 92 -1.33 4.20 6.83
CA GLY A 92 -1.79 2.89 6.39
C GLY A 92 -2.59 2.90 5.09
N ASN A 93 -2.43 3.94 4.28
CA ASN A 93 -3.12 4.05 3.00
C ASN A 93 -2.09 4.18 1.87
N GLN A 94 -2.47 3.77 0.68
CA GLN A 94 -1.63 3.94 -0.50
C GLN A 94 -2.38 4.76 -1.53
N THR A 95 -1.79 5.89 -1.91
CA THR A 95 -2.25 6.68 -3.03
C THR A 95 -1.51 6.22 -4.28
N TYR A 96 -2.21 6.10 -5.38
CA TYR A 96 -1.62 5.70 -6.65
C TYR A 96 -2.39 6.36 -7.79
N PHE A 97 -1.74 6.49 -8.94
CA PHE A 97 -2.41 6.97 -10.13
C PHE A 97 -2.99 5.77 -10.86
N CYS A 98 -4.33 5.71 -10.94
CA CYS A 98 -5.02 4.60 -11.57
C CYS A 98 -5.06 4.82 -13.08
N LEU A 99 -4.36 3.97 -13.83
CA LEU A 99 -4.23 4.13 -15.26
C LEU A 99 -5.54 3.91 -16.00
N SER A 100 -6.36 2.97 -15.55
CA SER A 100 -7.62 2.68 -16.20
C SER A 100 -8.66 3.78 -16.00
N LYS A 101 -8.57 4.53 -14.90
CA LYS A 101 -9.51 5.62 -14.59
C LYS A 101 -8.91 7.00 -14.83
N ASN A 102 -7.61 7.05 -15.13
CA ASN A 102 -6.89 8.30 -15.38
C ASN A 102 -7.06 9.31 -14.25
N GLN A 103 -6.98 8.84 -13.02
CA GLN A 103 -7.10 9.68 -11.83
C GLN A 103 -6.43 9.04 -10.64
N PHE A 104 -6.12 9.85 -9.62
CA PHE A 104 -5.58 9.33 -8.38
C PHE A 104 -6.65 8.61 -7.60
N ARG A 105 -6.25 7.51 -7.00
CA ARG A 105 -7.08 6.68 -6.13
C ARG A 105 -6.27 6.32 -4.89
N CYS A 106 -6.96 5.82 -3.88
CA CYS A 106 -6.35 5.44 -2.62
C CYS A 106 -7.02 4.20 -2.07
N PHE A 107 -6.25 3.34 -1.44
CA PHE A 107 -6.79 2.19 -0.72
C PHE A 107 -6.05 2.00 0.61
N SER A 108 -6.66 1.27 1.52
CA SER A 108 -6.05 0.95 2.81
C SER A 108 -5.26 -0.36 2.70
N TYR A 109 -4.08 -0.39 3.31
CA TYR A 109 -3.18 -1.54 3.19
C TYR A 109 -3.79 -2.85 3.70
N GLU A 110 -4.62 -2.78 4.74
CA GLU A 110 -5.22 -4.01 5.26
C GLU A 110 -6.19 -4.66 4.27
N THR A 111 -6.63 -3.92 3.26
CA THR A 111 -7.53 -4.45 2.23
C THR A 111 -6.80 -5.08 1.06
N LEU A 112 -5.49 -4.94 0.99
CA LEU A 112 -4.70 -5.49 -0.11
C LEU A 112 -4.78 -7.01 -0.09
N VAL A 113 -5.13 -7.60 -1.25
CA VAL A 113 -5.32 -9.04 -1.36
C VAL A 113 -4.18 -9.68 -2.14
N ARG A 114 -3.73 -9.01 -3.20
CA ARG A 114 -2.77 -9.62 -4.11
C ARG A 114 -2.02 -8.55 -4.88
N VAL A 115 -0.74 -8.79 -5.10
CA VAL A 115 0.11 -8.00 -6.00
C VAL A 115 0.58 -8.94 -7.10
N TYR A 116 0.34 -8.58 -8.35
CA TYR A 116 0.70 -9.42 -9.49
C TYR A 116 2.15 -9.28 -9.91
#